data_2ec69f5b4287a112691d271884e2cb0e
#
_entry.id   2ec69f5b4287a112691d271884e2cb0e
#
_cell.length_a   1.000
_cell.length_b   1.000
_cell.length_c   1.000
_cell.angle_alpha   90.00
_cell.angle_beta   90.00
_cell.angle_gamma   90.00
#
_symmetry.space_group_name_H-M   'P 1'
#
loop_
_entity.id
_entity.type
_entity.pdbx_description
1 polymer ?
#
loop_
_entity_poly.entity_id
_entity_poly.type
_entity_poly.pdbx_seq_one_letter_code
_entity_poly.pdbx_strand_id
1 'polypeptide(L)'
;TILGGVQLAPLVTYARKDMLEGGIQSPADILKADGLVFGGISAEHGRMIASTMGLDLIGADYHFVGGYPGSGKIRAAVLSGEVNMATDAAHAYLNEVVPTLEQQNLNAPLFSLPLLNAQGELIKSPLVPDIPTVNELYEEIYGEPPSGLNWDSILTMIQIDQTMQHVFLGPPGMDEEAMKTFQAAIAPAMATVDFADEANRILSYVPDAVDAARATEVLSATALVSSETQDFIEAQITRNSSY
;
A
#
# COMPACT_ATOMS: atom_id res chain seq x y z
N THR A 1 -25.13 -2.30 -3.26
CA THR A 1 -24.98 -1.64 -4.58
C THR A 1 -23.68 -0.84 -4.59
N ILE A 2 -22.81 -1.03 -5.60
CA ILE A 2 -21.58 -0.26 -5.76
C ILE A 2 -21.92 1.03 -6.51
N LEU A 3 -21.49 2.16 -5.97
CA LEU A 3 -21.70 3.48 -6.55
C LEU A 3 -20.46 4.00 -7.27
N GLY A 4 -19.28 3.54 -6.90
CA GLY A 4 -17.98 3.94 -7.40
C GLY A 4 -16.95 3.94 -6.30
N GLY A 5 -15.82 4.57 -6.52
CA GLY A 5 -14.73 4.66 -5.55
C GLY A 5 -13.69 5.71 -5.91
N VAL A 6 -12.61 5.70 -5.18
CA VAL A 6 -11.43 6.52 -5.45
C VAL A 6 -10.16 5.67 -5.37
N GLN A 7 -9.27 5.90 -6.32
CA GLN A 7 -7.93 5.35 -6.32
C GLN A 7 -7.04 6.20 -5.40
N LEU A 8 -6.39 5.58 -4.45
CA LEU A 8 -5.49 6.26 -3.53
C LEU A 8 -4.01 6.07 -3.90
N ALA A 9 -3.15 6.83 -3.20
CA ALA A 9 -1.71 6.74 -3.36
C ALA A 9 -1.19 5.35 -2.97
N PRO A 10 -0.12 4.87 -3.62
CA PRO A 10 0.49 3.59 -3.30
C PRO A 10 1.06 3.60 -1.88
N LEU A 11 1.33 2.40 -1.37
CA LEU A 11 2.02 2.22 -0.10
C LEU A 11 3.52 2.39 -0.27
N VAL A 12 4.15 3.02 0.71
CA VAL A 12 5.60 3.10 0.87
C VAL A 12 5.99 2.32 2.13
N THR A 13 6.82 1.31 1.97
CA THR A 13 7.45 0.58 3.07
C THR A 13 8.79 1.21 3.38
N TYR A 14 9.04 1.49 4.65
CA TYR A 14 10.24 2.17 5.12
C TYR A 14 10.77 1.54 6.41
N ALA A 15 12.05 1.75 6.67
CA ALA A 15 12.73 1.30 7.88
C ALA A 15 13.44 2.47 8.57
N ARG A 16 13.87 2.24 9.80
CA ARG A 16 14.85 3.09 10.48
C ARG A 16 16.22 2.89 9.84
N LYS A 17 16.87 4.00 9.49
CA LYS A 17 18.19 4.00 8.86
C LYS A 17 19.27 3.42 9.74
N ASP A 18 19.13 3.54 11.07
CA ASP A 18 20.09 3.10 12.07
C ASP A 18 20.04 1.59 12.37
N MET A 19 19.33 0.80 11.57
CA MET A 19 19.33 -0.66 11.67
C MET A 19 20.63 -1.32 11.23
N LEU A 20 21.52 -0.57 10.58
CA LEU A 20 22.86 -1.01 10.19
C LEU A 20 23.91 -0.06 10.74
N GLU A 21 25.07 -0.59 11.09
CA GLU A 21 26.24 0.22 11.37
C GLU A 21 26.62 1.01 10.10
N GLY A 22 26.70 2.33 10.22
CA GLY A 22 26.84 3.24 9.09
C GLY A 22 25.53 3.63 8.38
N GLY A 23 24.42 3.04 8.80
CA GLY A 23 23.08 3.31 8.28
C GLY A 23 22.77 2.59 6.96
N ILE A 24 21.48 2.38 6.69
CA ILE A 24 20.99 1.89 5.39
C ILE A 24 21.30 2.95 4.33
N GLN A 25 22.07 2.62 3.29
CA GLN A 25 22.49 3.51 2.20
C GLN A 25 21.70 3.25 0.91
N SER A 26 21.28 2.01 0.69
CA SER A 26 20.38 1.62 -0.40
C SER A 26 19.23 0.76 0.14
N PRO A 27 18.09 0.69 -0.54
CA PRO A 27 16.99 -0.18 -0.14
C PRO A 27 17.38 -1.65 0.04
N ALA A 28 18.26 -2.16 -0.81
CA ALA A 28 18.74 -3.55 -0.76
C ALA A 28 19.58 -3.86 0.52
N ASP A 29 20.14 -2.84 1.16
CA ASP A 29 20.89 -3.02 2.40
C ASP A 29 20.04 -3.59 3.55
N ILE A 30 18.70 -3.47 3.47
CA ILE A 30 17.80 -4.04 4.48
C ILE A 30 18.03 -5.53 4.69
N LEU A 31 18.48 -6.26 3.68
CA LEU A 31 18.79 -7.69 3.75
C LEU A 31 20.02 -8.02 4.63
N LYS A 32 20.78 -7.00 5.03
CA LYS A 32 21.95 -7.13 5.92
C LYS A 32 21.60 -6.82 7.36
N ALA A 33 20.39 -6.31 7.62
CA ALA A 33 19.96 -5.91 8.95
C ALA A 33 19.36 -7.09 9.72
N ASP A 34 19.70 -7.20 10.99
CA ASP A 34 19.13 -8.17 11.92
C ASP A 34 18.07 -7.51 12.81
N GLY A 35 17.14 -8.32 13.32
CA GLY A 35 16.14 -7.85 14.28
C GLY A 35 15.13 -6.87 13.69
N LEU A 36 14.75 -7.05 12.44
CA LEU A 36 13.72 -6.25 11.80
C LEU A 36 12.36 -6.53 12.41
N VAL A 37 11.68 -5.46 12.86
CA VAL A 37 10.35 -5.51 13.46
C VAL A 37 9.41 -4.60 12.70
N PHE A 38 8.43 -5.20 12.01
CA PHE A 38 7.42 -4.49 11.25
C PHE A 38 6.20 -4.21 12.13
N GLY A 39 5.92 -2.93 12.37
CA GLY A 39 4.73 -2.49 13.12
C GLY A 39 3.50 -2.39 12.24
N GLY A 40 2.37 -2.95 12.69
CA GLY A 40 1.12 -2.96 11.93
C GLY A 40 -0.15 -2.85 12.75
N ILE A 41 -1.29 -2.61 12.10
CA ILE A 41 -2.61 -2.57 12.73
C ILE A 41 -3.03 -4.00 13.12
N SER A 42 -3.11 -4.89 12.15
CA SER A 42 -3.34 -6.33 12.33
C SER A 42 -2.80 -7.07 11.10
N ALA A 43 -2.54 -8.36 11.25
CA ALA A 43 -2.05 -9.20 10.15
C ALA A 43 -3.06 -9.33 8.99
N GLU A 44 -4.36 -9.19 9.26
CA GLU A 44 -5.45 -9.26 8.28
C GLU A 44 -5.66 -7.93 7.53
N HIS A 45 -5.01 -6.85 7.97
CA HIS A 45 -5.19 -5.55 7.32
C HIS A 45 -4.52 -5.53 5.94
N GLY A 46 -5.26 -5.21 4.87
CA GLY A 46 -4.79 -5.30 3.47
C GLY A 46 -3.43 -4.64 3.21
N ARG A 47 -3.19 -3.44 3.78
CA ARG A 47 -1.90 -2.75 3.66
C ARG A 47 -0.75 -3.55 4.29
N MET A 48 -1.01 -4.21 5.43
CA MET A 48 0.01 -5.01 6.11
C MET A 48 0.31 -6.27 5.29
N ILE A 49 -0.72 -6.94 4.77
CA ILE A 49 -0.57 -8.11 3.89
C ILE A 49 0.31 -7.75 2.69
N ALA A 50 -0.06 -6.73 1.92
CA ALA A 50 0.66 -6.35 0.70
C ALA A 50 2.12 -5.95 0.98
N SER A 51 2.37 -5.19 2.05
CA SER A 51 3.72 -4.73 2.40
C SER A 51 4.60 -5.85 2.94
N THR A 52 4.06 -6.75 3.77
CA THR A 52 4.82 -7.89 4.30
C THR A 52 5.11 -8.93 3.23
N MET A 53 4.19 -9.15 2.28
CA MET A 53 4.49 -9.97 1.09
C MET A 53 5.60 -9.36 0.23
N GLY A 54 5.67 -8.03 0.13
CA GLY A 54 6.77 -7.33 -0.53
C GLY A 54 8.11 -7.56 0.18
N LEU A 55 8.12 -7.53 1.52
CA LEU A 55 9.33 -7.86 2.31
C LEU A 55 9.76 -9.33 2.10
N ASP A 56 8.80 -10.25 2.08
CA ASP A 56 9.09 -11.67 1.79
C ASP A 56 9.60 -11.88 0.38
N LEU A 57 9.07 -11.13 -0.60
CA LEU A 57 9.49 -11.20 -1.99
C LEU A 57 10.98 -10.86 -2.14
N ILE A 58 11.43 -9.80 -1.47
CA ILE A 58 12.85 -9.41 -1.47
C ILE A 58 13.72 -10.23 -0.52
N GLY A 59 13.13 -11.13 0.28
CA GLY A 59 13.88 -12.01 1.19
C GLY A 59 14.27 -11.37 2.52
N ALA A 60 13.58 -10.32 2.97
CA ALA A 60 13.82 -9.70 4.28
C ALA A 60 13.34 -10.62 5.42
N ASP A 61 14.17 -10.80 6.44
CA ASP A 61 13.80 -11.54 7.66
C ASP A 61 13.29 -10.55 8.73
N TYR A 62 12.00 -10.59 9.00
CA TYR A 62 11.34 -9.65 9.91
C TYR A 62 10.35 -10.35 10.85
N HIS A 63 10.09 -9.70 11.97
CA HIS A 63 9.03 -10.05 12.91
C HIS A 63 7.88 -9.04 12.80
N PHE A 64 6.64 -9.51 12.70
CA PHE A 64 5.46 -8.64 12.65
C PHE A 64 4.91 -8.39 14.06
N VAL A 65 4.64 -7.12 14.40
CA VAL A 65 3.97 -6.71 15.64
C VAL A 65 2.72 -5.95 15.30
N GLY A 66 1.56 -6.57 15.55
CA GLY A 66 0.24 -5.99 15.34
C GLY A 66 -0.32 -5.31 16.60
N GLY A 67 -1.56 -4.80 16.49
CA GLY A 67 -2.31 -4.25 17.62
C GLY A 67 -2.25 -2.73 17.74
N TYR A 68 -1.56 -2.04 16.87
CA TYR A 68 -1.59 -0.57 16.85
C TYR A 68 -2.95 -0.06 16.36
N PRO A 69 -3.55 0.94 17.04
CA PRO A 69 -4.89 1.42 16.70
C PRO A 69 -4.94 2.25 15.39
N GLY A 70 -3.78 2.52 14.76
CA GLY A 70 -3.70 3.24 13.49
C GLY A 70 -2.29 3.74 13.19
N SER A 71 -2.08 4.22 11.95
CA SER A 71 -0.76 4.60 11.41
C SER A 71 -0.02 5.64 12.27
N GLY A 72 -0.72 6.61 12.87
CA GLY A 72 -0.08 7.61 13.75
C GLY A 72 0.63 6.98 14.97
N LYS A 73 0.08 5.89 15.53
CA LYS A 73 0.74 5.16 16.64
C LYS A 73 1.89 4.31 16.15
N ILE A 74 1.77 3.71 14.95
CA ILE A 74 2.86 2.97 14.32
C ILE A 74 4.05 3.91 14.05
N ARG A 75 3.81 5.10 13.48
CA ARG A 75 4.87 6.11 13.25
C ARG A 75 5.56 6.51 14.55
N ALA A 76 4.79 6.72 15.63
CA ALA A 76 5.37 7.02 16.94
C ALA A 76 6.23 5.86 17.47
N ALA A 77 5.81 4.60 17.27
CA ALA A 77 6.56 3.41 17.64
C ALA A 77 7.85 3.26 16.82
N VAL A 78 7.81 3.56 15.51
CA VAL A 78 9.03 3.61 14.67
C VAL A 78 9.98 4.70 15.17
N LEU A 79 9.46 5.90 15.46
CA LEU A 79 10.28 7.01 15.94
C LEU A 79 10.98 6.69 17.27
N SER A 80 10.29 6.03 18.20
CA SER A 80 10.83 5.62 19.49
C SER A 80 11.75 4.39 19.44
N GLY A 81 11.72 3.63 18.33
CA GLY A 81 12.47 2.37 18.19
C GLY A 81 11.78 1.15 18.82
N GLU A 82 10.50 1.25 19.17
CA GLU A 82 9.69 0.10 19.61
C GLU A 82 9.51 -0.92 18.47
N VAL A 83 9.28 -0.42 17.25
CA VAL A 83 9.41 -1.15 16.00
C VAL A 83 10.36 -0.38 15.08
N ASN A 84 10.87 -1.00 14.03
CA ASN A 84 11.86 -0.35 13.18
C ASN A 84 11.50 -0.34 11.69
N MET A 85 10.36 -0.92 11.32
CA MET A 85 9.77 -0.86 9.98
C MET A 85 8.28 -0.62 10.04
N ALA A 86 7.76 0.03 9.00
CA ALA A 86 6.33 0.23 8.81
C ALA A 86 5.98 0.52 7.34
N THR A 87 4.69 0.68 7.07
CA THR A 87 4.17 1.14 5.78
C THR A 87 3.16 2.27 5.98
N ASP A 88 3.19 3.23 5.07
CA ASP A 88 2.20 4.30 4.99
C ASP A 88 1.82 4.55 3.52
N ALA A 89 0.63 5.13 3.29
CA ALA A 89 0.30 5.65 1.96
C ALA A 89 1.28 6.77 1.59
N ALA A 90 1.67 6.88 0.33
CA ALA A 90 2.73 7.77 -0.12
C ALA A 90 2.56 9.23 0.34
N HIS A 91 1.32 9.76 0.33
CA HIS A 91 1.05 11.10 0.83
C HIS A 91 1.33 11.24 2.34
N ALA A 92 0.93 10.25 3.15
CA ALA A 92 1.20 10.26 4.58
C ALA A 92 2.70 10.04 4.87
N TYR A 93 3.36 9.20 4.09
CA TYR A 93 4.81 9.05 4.13
C TYR A 93 5.52 10.39 3.91
N LEU A 94 5.19 11.12 2.85
CA LEU A 94 5.81 12.41 2.53
C LEU A 94 5.50 13.50 3.56
N ASN A 95 4.26 13.57 4.05
CA ASN A 95 3.80 14.67 4.90
C ASN A 95 4.07 14.44 6.40
N GLU A 96 4.17 13.20 6.84
CA GLU A 96 4.24 12.87 8.27
C GLU A 96 5.48 12.03 8.64
N VAL A 97 5.88 11.07 7.81
CA VAL A 97 7.03 10.19 8.10
C VAL A 97 8.35 10.91 7.78
N VAL A 98 8.50 11.39 6.54
CA VAL A 98 9.73 12.05 6.10
C VAL A 98 10.12 13.21 7.02
N PRO A 99 9.25 14.21 7.30
CA PRO A 99 9.65 15.34 8.15
C PRO A 99 10.06 14.91 9.56
N THR A 100 9.48 13.82 10.07
CA THR A 100 9.72 13.37 11.44
C THR A 100 11.00 12.56 11.55
N LEU A 101 11.22 11.59 10.64
CA LEU A 101 12.39 10.72 10.68
C LEU A 101 13.64 11.39 10.11
N GLU A 102 13.51 12.27 9.09
CA GLU A 102 14.66 13.01 8.53
C GLU A 102 15.32 13.95 9.54
N GLN A 103 14.54 14.60 10.43
CA GLN A 103 15.09 15.44 11.49
C GLN A 103 16.06 14.70 12.41
N GLN A 104 15.92 13.38 12.51
CA GLN A 104 16.78 12.50 13.31
C GLN A 104 17.72 11.65 12.46
N ASN A 105 17.75 11.83 11.14
CA ASN A 105 18.49 11.01 10.18
C ASN A 105 18.14 9.51 10.28
N LEU A 106 16.85 9.20 10.48
CA LEU A 106 16.33 7.85 10.70
C LEU A 106 15.53 7.31 9.52
N ASN A 107 15.29 8.11 8.47
CA ASN A 107 14.45 7.70 7.34
C ASN A 107 15.24 6.85 6.34
N ALA A 108 14.73 5.65 6.06
CA ALA A 108 15.22 4.77 5.00
C ALA A 108 14.02 4.18 4.25
N PRO A 109 13.56 4.82 3.13
CA PRO A 109 12.56 4.20 2.27
C PRO A 109 13.13 2.93 1.64
N LEU A 110 12.32 1.87 1.60
CA LEU A 110 12.73 0.59 1.04
C LEU A 110 12.13 0.41 -0.36
N PHE A 111 10.82 0.41 -0.44
CA PHE A 111 10.10 0.30 -1.71
C PHE A 111 8.70 0.91 -1.63
N SER A 112 8.15 1.21 -2.79
CA SER A 112 6.72 1.47 -2.95
C SER A 112 6.04 0.28 -3.64
N LEU A 113 4.74 0.10 -3.43
CA LEU A 113 3.97 -0.78 -4.30
C LEU A 113 3.72 -0.07 -5.63
N PRO A 114 3.88 -0.75 -6.77
CA PRO A 114 3.62 -0.14 -8.07
C PRO A 114 2.13 0.19 -8.24
N LEU A 115 1.82 1.13 -9.12
CA LEU A 115 0.47 1.42 -9.59
C LEU A 115 0.15 0.61 -10.85
N LEU A 116 -1.15 0.43 -11.14
CA LEU A 116 -1.62 -0.10 -12.42
C LEU A 116 -2.17 1.06 -13.25
N ASN A 117 -1.65 1.23 -14.46
CA ASN A 117 -2.26 2.16 -15.42
C ASN A 117 -3.55 1.58 -16.03
N ALA A 118 -4.22 2.36 -16.88
CA ALA A 118 -5.45 1.94 -17.52
C ALA A 118 -5.30 0.70 -18.45
N GLN A 119 -4.07 0.38 -18.85
CA GLN A 119 -3.73 -0.79 -19.67
C GLN A 119 -3.37 -2.01 -18.81
N GLY A 120 -3.36 -1.87 -17.47
CA GLY A 120 -2.94 -2.92 -16.54
C GLY A 120 -1.43 -3.07 -16.41
N GLU A 121 -0.64 -2.13 -16.91
CA GLU A 121 0.80 -2.14 -16.79
C GLU A 121 1.24 -1.54 -15.44
N LEU A 122 2.30 -2.10 -14.87
CA LEU A 122 2.88 -1.59 -13.63
C LEU A 122 3.64 -0.30 -13.91
N ILE A 123 3.32 0.73 -13.14
CA ILE A 123 3.99 2.02 -13.23
C ILE A 123 4.41 2.50 -11.83
N LYS A 124 5.48 3.29 -11.79
CA LYS A 124 5.92 3.97 -10.57
C LYS A 124 5.03 5.18 -10.29
N SER A 125 4.75 5.43 -9.03
CA SER A 125 3.99 6.61 -8.62
C SER A 125 4.81 7.89 -8.83
N PRO A 126 4.23 8.93 -9.44
CA PRO A 126 4.88 10.24 -9.56
C PRO A 126 5.06 10.97 -8.20
N LEU A 127 4.37 10.52 -7.15
CA LEU A 127 4.52 11.09 -5.80
C LEU A 127 5.86 10.72 -5.16
N VAL A 128 6.40 9.54 -5.48
CA VAL A 128 7.61 8.99 -4.88
C VAL A 128 8.54 8.44 -5.97
N PRO A 129 8.98 9.27 -6.92
CA PRO A 129 9.72 8.84 -8.10
C PRO A 129 11.09 8.25 -7.77
N ASP A 130 11.68 8.67 -6.65
CA ASP A 130 13.01 8.25 -6.21
C ASP A 130 12.99 6.96 -5.37
N ILE A 131 11.80 6.48 -4.96
CA ILE A 131 11.66 5.22 -4.23
C ILE A 131 11.43 4.09 -5.25
N PRO A 132 12.24 3.03 -5.26
CA PRO A 132 12.01 1.91 -6.17
C PRO A 132 10.65 1.26 -5.88
N THR A 133 10.01 0.72 -6.90
CA THR A 133 8.90 -0.20 -6.67
C THR A 133 9.44 -1.55 -6.19
N VAL A 134 8.60 -2.35 -5.53
CA VAL A 134 9.05 -3.64 -4.99
C VAL A 134 9.59 -4.57 -6.08
N ASN A 135 9.05 -4.53 -7.29
CA ASN A 135 9.57 -5.29 -8.42
C ASN A 135 10.91 -4.74 -8.95
N GLU A 136 11.10 -3.41 -8.98
CA GLU A 136 12.40 -2.81 -9.32
C GLU A 136 13.48 -3.18 -8.29
N LEU A 137 13.13 -3.15 -6.99
CA LEU A 137 14.05 -3.56 -5.93
C LEU A 137 14.38 -5.05 -6.01
N TYR A 138 13.39 -5.90 -6.31
CA TYR A 138 13.63 -7.32 -6.54
C TYR A 138 14.60 -7.55 -7.71
N GLU A 139 14.39 -6.87 -8.84
CA GLU A 139 15.26 -6.96 -10.00
C GLU A 139 16.68 -6.45 -9.69
N GLU A 140 16.83 -5.38 -8.89
CA GLU A 140 18.12 -4.91 -8.40
C GLU A 140 18.86 -5.98 -7.59
N ILE A 141 18.13 -6.70 -6.71
CA ILE A 141 18.72 -7.70 -5.81
C ILE A 141 19.08 -9.00 -6.56
N TYR A 142 18.19 -9.48 -7.42
CA TYR A 142 18.28 -10.83 -8.01
C TYR A 142 18.67 -10.85 -9.48
N GLY A 143 18.64 -9.70 -10.18
CA GLY A 143 19.01 -9.57 -11.58
C GLY A 143 17.96 -10.08 -12.58
N GLU A 144 16.74 -10.40 -12.10
CA GLU A 144 15.62 -10.86 -12.92
C GLU A 144 14.29 -10.33 -12.36
N PRO A 145 13.25 -10.14 -13.20
CA PRO A 145 11.95 -9.70 -12.72
C PRO A 145 11.29 -10.74 -11.80
N PRO A 146 10.49 -10.31 -10.81
CA PRO A 146 9.81 -11.22 -9.91
C PRO A 146 8.77 -12.08 -10.64
N SER A 147 8.59 -13.31 -10.16
CA SER A 147 7.62 -14.26 -10.69
C SER A 147 7.15 -15.24 -9.62
N GLY A 148 6.13 -16.03 -9.93
CA GLY A 148 5.60 -17.08 -9.06
C GLY A 148 4.56 -16.58 -8.06
N LEU A 149 4.12 -17.49 -7.19
CA LEU A 149 2.93 -17.32 -6.37
C LEU A 149 2.94 -16.10 -5.46
N ASN A 150 4.09 -15.78 -4.83
CA ASN A 150 4.21 -14.56 -4.00
C ASN A 150 3.97 -13.30 -4.85
N TRP A 151 4.61 -13.21 -6.02
CA TRP A 151 4.44 -12.07 -6.91
C TRP A 151 3.01 -11.95 -7.45
N ASP A 152 2.41 -13.06 -7.88
CA ASP A 152 1.03 -13.10 -8.37
C ASP A 152 0.03 -12.68 -7.28
N SER A 153 0.32 -13.05 -6.03
CA SER A 153 -0.47 -12.64 -4.87
C SER A 153 -0.32 -11.15 -4.57
N ILE A 154 0.90 -10.59 -4.68
CA ILE A 154 1.13 -9.14 -4.57
C ILE A 154 0.36 -8.39 -5.65
N LEU A 155 0.39 -8.84 -6.91
CA LEU A 155 -0.37 -8.22 -8.00
C LEU A 155 -1.87 -8.24 -7.73
N THR A 156 -2.38 -9.34 -7.17
CA THR A 156 -3.78 -9.45 -6.73
C THR A 156 -4.10 -8.41 -5.66
N MET A 157 -3.26 -8.27 -4.64
CA MET A 157 -3.44 -7.27 -3.57
C MET A 157 -3.35 -5.83 -4.10
N ILE A 158 -2.42 -5.54 -5.01
CA ILE A 158 -2.32 -4.22 -5.65
C ILE A 158 -3.61 -3.91 -6.42
N GLN A 159 -4.13 -4.85 -7.20
CA GLN A 159 -5.35 -4.65 -7.95
C GLN A 159 -6.56 -4.34 -7.05
N ILE A 160 -6.67 -5.04 -5.94
CA ILE A 160 -7.73 -4.84 -4.94
C ILE A 160 -7.54 -3.47 -4.25
N ASP A 161 -6.39 -3.24 -3.67
CA ASP A 161 -6.12 -2.06 -2.83
C ASP A 161 -6.23 -0.75 -3.63
N GLN A 162 -5.67 -0.71 -4.83
CA GLN A 162 -5.72 0.51 -5.65
C GLN A 162 -7.12 0.88 -6.12
N THR A 163 -7.95 -0.12 -6.45
CA THR A 163 -9.30 0.15 -6.99
C THR A 163 -10.35 0.22 -5.89
N MET A 164 -10.13 -0.46 -4.76
CA MET A 164 -11.14 -0.72 -3.75
C MET A 164 -10.83 -0.10 -2.38
N GLN A 165 -9.78 0.71 -2.25
CA GLN A 165 -9.39 1.27 -0.96
C GLN A 165 -10.48 2.16 -0.35
N HIS A 166 -11.18 2.94 -1.17
CA HIS A 166 -12.39 3.65 -0.76
C HIS A 166 -13.50 3.44 -1.78
N VAL A 167 -14.50 2.68 -1.37
CA VAL A 167 -15.67 2.35 -2.19
C VAL A 167 -16.89 3.08 -1.67
N PHE A 168 -17.64 3.70 -2.55
CA PHE A 168 -18.94 4.25 -2.24
C PHE A 168 -20.00 3.16 -2.42
N LEU A 169 -20.71 2.86 -1.36
CA LEU A 169 -21.75 1.83 -1.33
C LEU A 169 -23.11 2.45 -1.06
N GLY A 170 -24.10 2.09 -1.87
CA GLY A 170 -25.50 2.36 -1.62
C GLY A 170 -26.16 1.20 -0.83
N PRO A 171 -27.24 1.47 -0.09
CA PRO A 171 -27.96 0.44 0.64
C PRO A 171 -28.57 -0.60 -0.30
N PRO A 172 -28.86 -1.82 0.19
CA PRO A 172 -29.64 -2.79 -0.56
C PRO A 172 -31.02 -2.21 -0.94
N GLY A 173 -31.41 -2.40 -2.21
CA GLY A 173 -32.69 -1.88 -2.70
C GLY A 173 -32.74 -0.37 -2.92
N MET A 174 -31.58 0.29 -3.02
CA MET A 174 -31.50 1.69 -3.41
C MET A 174 -32.26 1.93 -4.73
N ASP A 175 -33.00 3.03 -4.78
CA ASP A 175 -33.70 3.45 -5.99
C ASP A 175 -32.75 3.59 -7.18
N GLU A 176 -33.15 3.12 -8.36
CA GLU A 176 -32.29 3.06 -9.54
C GLU A 176 -31.94 4.45 -10.09
N GLU A 177 -32.85 5.41 -10.02
CA GLU A 177 -32.62 6.79 -10.46
C GLU A 177 -31.65 7.50 -9.53
N ALA A 178 -31.84 7.30 -8.21
CA ALA A 178 -30.90 7.81 -7.19
C ALA A 178 -29.51 7.21 -7.35
N MET A 179 -29.42 5.91 -7.61
CA MET A 179 -28.14 5.21 -7.87
C MET A 179 -27.42 5.82 -9.09
N LYS A 180 -28.09 5.93 -10.22
CA LYS A 180 -27.52 6.50 -11.45
C LYS A 180 -27.11 7.96 -11.26
N THR A 181 -27.92 8.75 -10.55
CA THR A 181 -27.62 10.14 -10.25
C THR A 181 -26.33 10.25 -9.41
N PHE A 182 -26.18 9.42 -8.37
CA PHE A 182 -25.00 9.42 -7.53
C PHE A 182 -23.76 8.99 -8.32
N GLN A 183 -23.84 7.90 -9.08
CA GLN A 183 -22.74 7.41 -9.92
C GLN A 183 -22.26 8.47 -10.92
N ALA A 184 -23.22 9.16 -11.57
CA ALA A 184 -22.90 10.22 -12.53
C ALA A 184 -22.29 11.48 -11.88
N ALA A 185 -22.50 11.71 -10.60
CA ALA A 185 -22.01 12.89 -9.89
C ALA A 185 -20.57 12.76 -9.37
N ILE A 186 -20.04 11.55 -9.14
CA ILE A 186 -18.73 11.33 -8.52
C ILE A 186 -17.61 11.98 -9.31
N ALA A 187 -17.40 11.58 -10.57
CA ALA A 187 -16.29 12.09 -11.37
C ALA A 187 -16.38 13.61 -11.64
N PRO A 188 -17.56 14.21 -11.99
CA PRO A 188 -17.68 15.66 -12.08
C PRO A 188 -17.39 16.40 -10.77
N ALA A 189 -17.82 15.87 -9.62
CA ALA A 189 -17.53 16.48 -8.31
C ALA A 189 -16.02 16.49 -8.03
N MET A 190 -15.33 15.39 -8.31
CA MET A 190 -13.88 15.26 -8.13
C MET A 190 -13.07 16.10 -9.13
N ALA A 191 -13.65 16.50 -10.26
CA ALA A 191 -13.03 17.37 -11.26
C ALA A 191 -13.17 18.87 -10.95
N THR A 192 -13.85 19.25 -9.86
CA THR A 192 -13.98 20.66 -9.46
C THR A 192 -12.68 21.22 -8.89
N VAL A 193 -12.44 22.52 -9.06
CA VAL A 193 -11.28 23.21 -8.49
C VAL A 193 -11.27 23.10 -6.96
N ASP A 194 -12.43 23.28 -6.33
CA ASP A 194 -12.57 23.21 -4.87
C ASP A 194 -12.16 21.81 -4.34
N PHE A 195 -12.56 20.74 -5.04
CA PHE A 195 -12.13 19.39 -4.67
C PHE A 195 -10.61 19.19 -4.84
N ALA A 196 -10.07 19.65 -5.97
CA ALA A 196 -8.65 19.53 -6.26
C ALA A 196 -7.79 20.29 -5.23
N ASP A 197 -8.20 21.51 -4.86
CA ASP A 197 -7.52 22.32 -3.84
C ASP A 197 -7.54 21.65 -2.46
N GLU A 198 -8.70 21.11 -2.04
CA GLU A 198 -8.83 20.42 -0.76
C GLU A 198 -8.11 19.06 -0.76
N ALA A 199 -8.18 18.31 -1.86
CA ALA A 199 -7.42 17.06 -2.01
C ALA A 199 -5.91 17.32 -1.95
N ASN A 200 -5.41 18.32 -2.66
CA ASN A 200 -3.99 18.71 -2.59
C ASN A 200 -3.58 19.15 -1.19
N ARG A 201 -4.44 19.88 -0.48
CA ARG A 201 -4.16 20.33 0.89
C ARG A 201 -4.04 19.18 1.87
N ILE A 202 -4.89 18.13 1.73
CA ILE A 202 -4.96 16.99 2.68
C ILE A 202 -4.03 15.86 2.24
N LEU A 203 -4.04 15.53 0.94
CA LEU A 203 -3.40 14.34 0.39
C LEU A 203 -2.11 14.64 -0.37
N SER A 204 -1.85 15.92 -0.72
CA SER A 204 -0.75 16.35 -1.61
C SER A 204 -0.87 15.84 -3.05
N TYR A 205 -2.03 15.34 -3.45
CA TYR A 205 -2.39 14.95 -4.81
C TYR A 205 -3.91 14.91 -4.97
N VAL A 206 -4.38 14.85 -6.19
CA VAL A 206 -5.81 14.65 -6.50
C VAL A 206 -6.01 13.18 -6.86
N PRO A 207 -6.81 12.41 -6.09
CA PRO A 207 -7.09 11.02 -6.41
C PRO A 207 -7.99 10.89 -7.66
N ASP A 208 -7.83 9.79 -8.39
CA ASP A 208 -8.68 9.49 -9.54
C ASP A 208 -10.01 8.86 -9.12
N ALA A 209 -11.08 9.25 -9.79
CA ALA A 209 -12.39 8.62 -9.62
C ALA A 209 -12.41 7.24 -10.29
N VAL A 210 -12.96 6.26 -9.57
CA VAL A 210 -13.23 4.92 -10.09
C VAL A 210 -14.73 4.75 -10.24
N ASP A 211 -15.20 4.50 -11.46
CA ASP A 211 -16.61 4.30 -11.72
C ASP A 211 -17.13 2.96 -11.18
N ALA A 212 -18.46 2.84 -11.10
CA ALA A 212 -19.11 1.63 -10.58
C ALA A 212 -18.86 0.39 -11.45
N ALA A 213 -18.66 0.56 -12.76
CA ALA A 213 -18.38 -0.55 -13.68
C ALA A 213 -16.99 -1.14 -13.40
N ARG A 214 -15.97 -0.28 -13.30
CA ARG A 214 -14.60 -0.69 -12.96
C ARG A 214 -14.52 -1.27 -11.55
N ALA A 215 -15.17 -0.65 -10.56
CA ALA A 215 -15.21 -1.19 -9.19
C ALA A 215 -15.90 -2.57 -9.14
N THR A 216 -16.95 -2.79 -9.93
CA THR A 216 -17.62 -4.09 -10.03
C THR A 216 -16.76 -5.13 -10.73
N GLU A 217 -16.02 -4.75 -11.78
CA GLU A 217 -15.08 -5.62 -12.48
C GLU A 217 -14.00 -6.13 -11.53
N VAL A 218 -13.37 -5.24 -10.76
CA VAL A 218 -12.34 -5.61 -9.78
C VAL A 218 -12.89 -6.55 -8.71
N LEU A 219 -14.06 -6.24 -8.14
CA LEU A 219 -14.70 -7.16 -7.17
C LEU A 219 -15.03 -8.52 -7.79
N SER A 220 -15.46 -8.55 -9.04
CA SER A 220 -15.74 -9.80 -9.73
C SER A 220 -14.45 -10.60 -9.99
N ALA A 221 -13.36 -9.92 -10.34
CA ALA A 221 -12.05 -10.53 -10.52
C ALA A 221 -11.50 -11.12 -9.20
N THR A 222 -11.72 -10.46 -8.06
CA THR A 222 -11.30 -10.99 -6.74
C THR A 222 -12.03 -12.28 -6.37
N ALA A 223 -13.27 -12.46 -6.82
CA ALA A 223 -14.00 -13.71 -6.64
C ALA A 223 -13.42 -14.88 -7.48
N LEU A 224 -12.57 -14.59 -8.46
CA LEU A 224 -11.93 -15.56 -9.35
C LEU A 224 -10.46 -15.82 -8.97
N VAL A 225 -9.97 -15.26 -7.86
CA VAL A 225 -8.62 -15.51 -7.34
C VAL A 225 -8.47 -17.01 -7.08
N SER A 226 -7.35 -17.59 -7.54
CA SER A 226 -7.11 -19.02 -7.40
C SER A 226 -7.08 -19.44 -5.93
N SER A 227 -7.47 -20.69 -5.64
CA SER A 227 -7.36 -21.23 -4.26
C SER A 227 -5.91 -21.20 -3.77
N GLU A 228 -4.94 -21.42 -4.66
CA GLU A 228 -3.51 -21.36 -4.32
C GLU A 228 -3.08 -19.98 -3.85
N THR A 229 -3.55 -18.90 -4.52
CA THR A 229 -3.31 -17.51 -4.09
C THR A 229 -4.03 -17.22 -2.77
N GLN A 230 -5.26 -17.68 -2.59
CA GLN A 230 -6.00 -17.51 -1.33
C GLN A 230 -5.27 -18.21 -0.17
N ASP A 231 -4.89 -19.48 -0.34
CA ASP A 231 -4.16 -20.25 0.66
C ASP A 231 -2.81 -19.59 1.02
N PHE A 232 -2.12 -19.02 0.02
CA PHE A 232 -0.87 -18.29 0.24
C PHE A 232 -1.08 -17.04 1.09
N ILE A 233 -2.10 -16.23 0.79
CA ILE A 233 -2.43 -15.01 1.57
C ILE A 233 -2.86 -15.40 2.99
N GLU A 234 -3.67 -16.47 3.16
CA GLU A 234 -4.07 -16.96 4.48
C GLU A 234 -2.89 -17.47 5.31
N ALA A 235 -1.94 -18.15 4.68
CA ALA A 235 -0.70 -18.58 5.32
C ALA A 235 0.14 -17.37 5.79
N GLN A 236 0.21 -16.32 4.97
CA GLN A 236 0.87 -15.06 5.31
C GLN A 236 0.24 -14.40 6.54
N ILE A 237 -1.09 -14.29 6.55
CA ILE A 237 -1.86 -13.75 7.68
C ILE A 237 -1.58 -14.57 8.94
N THR A 238 -1.69 -15.90 8.84
CA THR A 238 -1.49 -16.83 9.95
C THR A 238 -0.08 -16.69 10.54
N ARG A 239 0.95 -16.63 9.70
CA ARG A 239 2.34 -16.43 10.14
C ARG A 239 2.48 -15.13 10.93
N ASN A 240 1.94 -14.03 10.42
CA ASN A 240 2.04 -12.72 11.05
C ASN A 240 1.10 -12.55 12.27
N SER A 241 0.10 -13.41 12.44
CA SER A 241 -0.79 -13.42 13.62
C SER A 241 -0.26 -14.26 14.77
N SER A 242 0.80 -15.05 14.56
CA SER A 242 1.29 -16.05 15.51
C SER A 242 2.26 -15.48 16.55
N TYR A 243 2.40 -14.16 16.62
CA TYR A 243 3.33 -13.46 17.48
C TYR A 243 2.63 -12.53 18.47
#